data_6478c4916498920af87e6794d3b6028d
#
_entry.id   6478c4916498920af87e6794d3b6028d
#
_cell.length_a   1.000
_cell.length_b   1.000
_cell.length_c   1.000
_cell.angle_alpha   90.00
_cell.angle_beta   90.00
_cell.angle_gamma   90.00
#
_symmetry.space_group_name_H-M   'P 1'
#
loop_
_entity.id
_entity.type
_entity.pdbx_description
1 polymer ?
#
loop_
_entity_poly.entity_id
_entity_poly.type
_entity_poly.pdbx_seq_one_letter_code
_entity_poly.pdbx_strand_id
1 'polypeptide(L)'
;MRNFRRLLGIIGLLSTSVPLPAQWLHYPTPGIPRTPDGKPNLSAPAPKTSDGKPDLSGIWMNPEDKWFRDLSAGGPEAPMLPWAAALYKQRRENLEKGHPSERCLGHGVTDYDTSATMRRIIQTPGMIAFLFEGYNHYRQIFLDGRPLPTPTQPSYLGYSVGRWEGDTLVVETNGLNTEGWLDMHGHPQTESTRIKERFRRRDFGHIDLQLIVDDPAAYSKPWGTSLRLDYVPDEELMESICENEKDFPHLVGK
;
A
#
# COMPACT_ATOMS: atom_id res chain seq x y z
N MET A 1 -29.24 -38.00 -68.22
CA MET A 1 -28.34 -38.30 -67.10
C MET A 1 -28.08 -36.97 -66.38
N ARG A 2 -28.62 -36.83 -65.19
CA ARG A 2 -28.77 -35.52 -64.45
C ARG A 2 -27.67 -35.34 -63.49
N ASN A 3 -26.90 -34.24 -63.68
CA ASN A 3 -25.84 -33.83 -62.76
C ASN A 3 -26.43 -33.15 -61.50
N PHE A 4 -26.26 -33.78 -60.36
CA PHE A 4 -26.62 -33.21 -59.06
C PHE A 4 -25.40 -32.44 -58.51
N ARG A 5 -25.43 -31.12 -58.65
CA ARG A 5 -24.46 -30.24 -57.97
C ARG A 5 -24.88 -30.06 -56.51
N ARG A 6 -24.08 -30.63 -55.60
CA ARG A 6 -24.22 -30.36 -54.16
C ARG A 6 -23.58 -28.99 -53.86
N LEU A 7 -24.41 -28.04 -53.48
CA LEU A 7 -23.99 -26.78 -52.88
C LEU A 7 -23.69 -27.07 -51.40
N LEU A 8 -22.41 -27.07 -51.03
CA LEU A 8 -22.00 -27.01 -49.62
C LEU A 8 -22.02 -25.53 -49.18
N GLY A 9 -23.05 -25.15 -48.39
CA GLY A 9 -23.08 -23.89 -47.69
C GLY A 9 -22.12 -23.86 -46.52
N ILE A 10 -21.06 -23.10 -46.61
CA ILE A 10 -20.17 -22.80 -45.49
C ILE A 10 -20.88 -21.74 -44.64
N ILE A 11 -21.48 -22.16 -43.53
CA ILE A 11 -21.95 -21.25 -42.48
C ILE A 11 -20.71 -20.80 -41.75
N GLY A 12 -20.21 -19.61 -42.06
CA GLY A 12 -19.17 -18.94 -41.26
C GLY A 12 -19.76 -18.53 -39.91
N LEU A 13 -19.39 -19.24 -38.85
CA LEU A 13 -19.59 -18.74 -37.49
C LEU A 13 -18.73 -17.49 -37.33
N LEU A 14 -19.34 -16.32 -37.46
CA LEU A 14 -18.76 -15.10 -36.94
C LEU A 14 -18.74 -15.21 -35.40
N SER A 15 -17.60 -15.65 -34.85
CA SER A 15 -17.33 -15.54 -33.44
C SER A 15 -17.17 -14.05 -33.14
N THR A 16 -18.26 -13.38 -32.74
CA THR A 16 -18.18 -12.09 -32.07
C THR A 16 -17.53 -12.35 -30.73
N SER A 17 -16.22 -12.10 -30.62
CA SER A 17 -15.54 -12.00 -29.34
C SER A 17 -16.12 -10.79 -28.61
N VAL A 18 -17.17 -11.01 -27.84
CA VAL A 18 -17.60 -10.06 -26.82
C VAL A 18 -16.43 -10.05 -25.83
N PRO A 19 -15.79 -8.89 -25.57
CA PRO A 19 -14.86 -8.81 -24.48
C PRO A 19 -15.64 -9.14 -23.21
N LEU A 20 -15.45 -10.36 -22.70
CA LEU A 20 -15.88 -10.68 -21.36
C LEU A 20 -15.05 -9.79 -20.45
N PRO A 21 -15.68 -8.88 -19.67
CA PRO A 21 -14.94 -8.17 -18.63
C PRO A 21 -14.35 -9.24 -17.72
N ALA A 22 -13.04 -9.43 -17.82
CA ALA A 22 -12.36 -10.40 -17.02
C ALA A 22 -12.42 -9.93 -15.55
N GLN A 23 -13.16 -10.67 -14.76
CA GLN A 23 -13.06 -10.85 -13.32
C GLN A 23 -13.57 -9.75 -12.38
N TRP A 24 -13.67 -8.47 -12.72
CA TRP A 24 -14.14 -7.46 -11.77
C TRP A 24 -15.33 -6.72 -12.35
N LEU A 25 -16.44 -6.91 -11.69
CA LEU A 25 -17.61 -6.08 -11.94
C LEU A 25 -17.29 -4.74 -11.28
N HIS A 26 -17.14 -3.69 -12.08
CA HIS A 26 -17.07 -2.31 -11.57
C HIS A 26 -18.40 -1.96 -10.93
N TYR A 27 -18.58 -2.39 -9.68
CA TYR A 27 -19.74 -2.02 -8.91
C TYR A 27 -19.60 -0.57 -8.45
N PRO A 28 -20.57 0.28 -8.76
CA PRO A 28 -20.56 1.63 -8.24
C PRO A 28 -20.50 1.60 -6.70
N THR A 29 -19.44 2.13 -6.14
CA THR A 29 -19.30 2.20 -4.67
C THR A 29 -20.41 3.06 -4.11
N PRO A 30 -21.24 2.55 -3.15
CA PRO A 30 -22.31 3.32 -2.55
C PRO A 30 -21.79 4.58 -1.83
N GLY A 31 -22.55 5.68 -1.89
CA GLY A 31 -22.25 6.91 -1.16
C GLY A 31 -21.15 7.79 -1.77
N ILE A 32 -20.58 7.44 -2.91
CA ILE A 32 -19.63 8.31 -3.61
C ILE A 32 -20.38 9.49 -4.22
N PRO A 33 -19.97 10.74 -3.96
CA PRO A 33 -20.46 11.90 -4.68
C PRO A 33 -20.15 11.75 -6.17
N ARG A 34 -21.14 12.04 -7.03
CA ARG A 34 -20.97 11.96 -8.49
C ARG A 34 -21.28 13.29 -9.15
N THR A 35 -20.61 13.56 -10.22
CA THR A 35 -20.85 14.68 -11.12
C THR A 35 -22.11 14.42 -11.94
N PRO A 36 -22.71 15.44 -12.62
CA PRO A 36 -23.91 15.26 -13.44
C PRO A 36 -23.76 14.23 -14.56
N ASP A 37 -22.54 13.97 -15.03
CA ASP A 37 -22.23 12.93 -16.03
C ASP A 37 -21.97 11.54 -15.40
N GLY A 38 -22.24 11.39 -14.10
CA GLY A 38 -22.18 10.11 -13.38
C GLY A 38 -20.79 9.69 -12.88
N LYS A 39 -19.75 10.46 -13.18
CA LYS A 39 -18.38 10.15 -12.72
C LYS A 39 -18.19 10.46 -11.24
N PRO A 40 -17.30 9.74 -10.52
CA PRO A 40 -16.95 10.08 -9.15
C PRO A 40 -16.43 11.52 -9.03
N ASN A 41 -16.98 12.29 -8.09
CA ASN A 41 -16.51 13.63 -7.76
C ASN A 41 -15.50 13.57 -6.62
N LEU A 42 -14.24 13.35 -6.95
CA LEU A 42 -13.17 13.21 -5.98
C LEU A 42 -12.77 14.52 -5.30
N SER A 43 -13.21 15.68 -5.84
CA SER A 43 -13.00 17.01 -5.24
C SER A 43 -14.12 17.44 -4.30
N ALA A 44 -15.12 16.59 -4.08
CA ALA A 44 -16.19 16.89 -3.10
C ALA A 44 -15.58 17.02 -1.68
N PRO A 45 -16.26 17.69 -0.75
CA PRO A 45 -15.80 17.80 0.63
C PRO A 45 -15.52 16.43 1.26
N ALA A 46 -14.49 16.36 2.10
CA ALA A 46 -14.15 15.15 2.84
C ALA A 46 -15.35 14.71 3.73
N PRO A 47 -15.76 13.44 3.67
CA PRO A 47 -16.81 12.93 4.55
C PRO A 47 -16.35 12.89 5.99
N LYS A 48 -17.30 12.92 6.91
CA LYS A 48 -17.06 12.80 8.34
C LYS A 48 -17.85 11.63 8.93
N THR A 49 -17.26 11.00 9.92
CA THR A 49 -17.92 10.00 10.76
C THR A 49 -18.94 10.66 11.69
N SER A 50 -19.76 9.86 12.35
CA SER A 50 -20.80 10.34 13.28
C SER A 50 -20.26 11.12 14.48
N ASP A 51 -18.99 10.88 14.86
CA ASP A 51 -18.28 11.63 15.92
C ASP A 51 -17.53 12.87 15.39
N GLY A 52 -17.75 13.23 14.11
CA GLY A 52 -17.24 14.45 13.49
C GLY A 52 -15.79 14.38 13.01
N LYS A 53 -15.14 13.24 13.13
CA LYS A 53 -13.78 13.04 12.58
C LYS A 53 -13.83 12.83 11.07
N PRO A 54 -12.76 13.17 10.34
CA PRO A 54 -12.67 12.76 8.93
C PRO A 54 -12.83 11.25 8.81
N ASP A 55 -13.68 10.81 7.88
CA ASP A 55 -13.81 9.40 7.55
C ASP A 55 -12.71 9.02 6.56
N LEU A 56 -11.80 8.16 6.98
CA LEU A 56 -10.72 7.66 6.13
C LEU A 56 -11.09 6.37 5.40
N SER A 57 -12.30 5.83 5.63
CA SER A 57 -12.73 4.56 5.04
C SER A 57 -12.74 4.60 3.52
N GLY A 58 -12.46 3.46 2.90
CA GLY A 58 -12.45 3.31 1.45
C GLY A 58 -11.20 2.62 0.93
N ILE A 59 -11.07 2.56 -0.38
CA ILE A 59 -9.89 2.00 -1.05
C ILE A 59 -9.01 3.16 -1.51
N TRP A 60 -7.72 3.01 -1.23
CA TRP A 60 -6.72 4.04 -1.46
C TRP A 60 -5.48 3.43 -2.10
N MET A 61 -4.78 4.20 -2.92
CA MET A 61 -3.48 3.83 -3.45
C MET A 61 -2.56 5.06 -3.51
N ASN A 62 -1.26 4.83 -3.47
CA ASN A 62 -0.28 5.85 -3.83
C ASN A 62 -0.16 5.89 -5.36
N PRO A 63 -0.39 7.02 -6.03
CA PRO A 63 -0.29 7.11 -7.48
C PRO A 63 1.15 7.12 -8.00
N GLU A 64 2.15 7.22 -7.12
CA GLU A 64 3.57 7.31 -7.48
C GLU A 64 4.40 6.26 -6.73
N ASP A 65 5.16 5.45 -7.46
CA ASP A 65 5.98 4.38 -6.88
C ASP A 65 7.41 4.79 -6.46
N LYS A 66 7.80 6.03 -6.71
CA LYS A 66 9.18 6.49 -6.45
C LYS A 66 9.62 6.33 -5.00
N TRP A 67 8.71 6.58 -4.04
CA TRP A 67 9.00 6.45 -2.61
C TRP A 67 9.00 5.00 -2.13
N PHE A 68 8.26 4.13 -2.81
CA PHE A 68 8.33 2.69 -2.58
C PHE A 68 9.72 2.16 -2.93
N ARG A 69 10.32 2.69 -4.00
CA ARG A 69 11.69 2.34 -4.40
C ARG A 69 12.72 2.98 -3.49
N ASP A 70 12.58 4.28 -3.23
CA ASP A 70 13.51 5.09 -2.45
C ASP A 70 12.73 6.09 -1.61
N LEU A 71 12.64 5.86 -0.32
CA LEU A 71 11.87 6.71 0.59
C LEU A 71 12.39 8.16 0.64
N SER A 72 13.65 8.41 0.26
CA SER A 72 14.24 9.73 0.16
C SER A 72 14.01 10.42 -1.20
N ALA A 73 13.34 9.75 -2.15
CA ALA A 73 13.16 10.26 -3.50
C ALA A 73 12.49 11.63 -3.54
N GLY A 74 13.13 12.58 -4.23
CA GLY A 74 12.62 13.95 -4.40
C GLY A 74 12.86 14.86 -3.20
N GLY A 75 13.57 14.40 -2.18
CA GLY A 75 13.98 15.14 -0.99
C GLY A 75 15.50 15.08 -0.74
N PRO A 76 15.93 15.54 0.44
CA PRO A 76 17.30 15.35 0.88
C PRO A 76 17.61 13.86 1.07
N GLU A 77 18.86 13.46 0.85
CA GLU A 77 19.31 12.11 1.17
C GLU A 77 19.05 11.76 2.64
N ALA A 78 18.75 10.49 2.88
CA ALA A 78 18.56 9.98 4.23
C ALA A 78 19.83 10.23 5.07
N PRO A 79 19.71 10.78 6.29
CA PRO A 79 20.86 11.17 7.11
C PRO A 79 21.48 9.95 7.82
N MET A 80 21.90 8.96 7.05
CA MET A 80 22.39 7.67 7.54
C MET A 80 23.70 7.80 8.34
N LEU A 81 23.81 7.02 9.39
CA LEU A 81 25.10 6.79 10.08
C LEU A 81 26.02 5.95 9.18
N PRO A 82 27.35 5.99 9.39
CA PRO A 82 28.32 5.34 8.51
C PRO A 82 28.03 3.86 8.21
N TRP A 83 27.62 3.08 9.20
CA TRP A 83 27.29 1.67 9.00
C TRP A 83 26.04 1.47 8.16
N ALA A 84 25.00 2.30 8.40
CA ALA A 84 23.74 2.26 7.66
C ALA A 84 23.96 2.64 6.20
N ALA A 85 24.77 3.66 5.92
CA ALA A 85 25.15 4.05 4.58
C ALA A 85 25.97 2.97 3.86
N ALA A 86 26.89 2.28 4.57
CA ALA A 86 27.63 1.16 4.01
C ALA A 86 26.71 -0.01 3.64
N LEU A 87 25.77 -0.36 4.53
CA LEU A 87 24.79 -1.41 4.26
C LEU A 87 23.85 -1.06 3.10
N TYR A 88 23.33 0.16 3.07
CA TYR A 88 22.50 0.65 1.96
C TYR A 88 23.25 0.54 0.63
N LYS A 89 24.48 1.04 0.59
CA LYS A 89 25.36 0.93 -0.60
C LYS A 89 25.54 -0.53 -1.03
N GLN A 90 25.84 -1.42 -0.10
CA GLN A 90 26.00 -2.85 -0.38
C GLN A 90 24.72 -3.45 -0.98
N ARG A 91 23.55 -3.13 -0.44
CA ARG A 91 22.24 -3.59 -0.95
C ARG A 91 22.03 -3.10 -2.38
N ARG A 92 22.31 -1.82 -2.65
CA ARG A 92 22.22 -1.23 -4.00
C ARG A 92 23.18 -1.89 -5.00
N GLU A 93 24.42 -2.12 -4.63
CA GLU A 93 25.42 -2.77 -5.48
C GLU A 93 25.08 -4.24 -5.76
N ASN A 94 24.38 -4.89 -4.85
CA ASN A 94 23.90 -6.26 -5.00
C ASN A 94 22.51 -6.35 -5.67
N LEU A 95 22.02 -5.27 -6.28
CA LEU A 95 20.73 -5.22 -6.97
C LEU A 95 19.54 -5.61 -6.06
N GLU A 96 19.56 -5.10 -4.84
CA GLU A 96 18.56 -5.31 -3.80
C GLU A 96 18.29 -6.78 -3.41
N LYS A 97 19.18 -7.71 -3.78
CA LYS A 97 19.07 -9.13 -3.40
C LYS A 97 18.99 -9.29 -1.89
N GLY A 98 18.11 -10.17 -1.46
CA GLY A 98 17.85 -10.41 -0.06
C GLY A 98 16.74 -9.50 0.51
N HIS A 99 16.05 -8.72 -0.32
CA HIS A 99 14.84 -8.04 0.11
C HIS A 99 13.82 -9.06 0.64
N PRO A 100 13.11 -8.77 1.76
CA PRO A 100 12.17 -9.72 2.35
C PRO A 100 11.14 -10.29 1.39
N SER A 101 10.69 -9.49 0.42
CA SER A 101 9.70 -9.91 -0.59
C SER A 101 10.16 -11.07 -1.48
N GLU A 102 11.47 -11.26 -1.69
CA GLU A 102 11.99 -12.40 -2.46
C GLU A 102 11.64 -13.76 -1.81
N ARG A 103 11.36 -13.74 -0.51
CA ARG A 103 10.99 -14.91 0.28
C ARG A 103 9.54 -14.88 0.75
N CYS A 104 8.70 -14.06 0.13
CA CYS A 104 7.32 -13.82 0.54
C CYS A 104 7.17 -13.40 2.00
N LEU A 105 8.20 -12.77 2.57
CA LEU A 105 8.13 -12.18 3.90
C LEU A 105 7.41 -10.83 3.84
N GLY A 106 6.83 -10.43 4.97
CA GLY A 106 6.04 -9.21 5.06
C GLY A 106 6.83 -7.95 4.73
N HIS A 107 6.16 -7.01 4.13
CA HIS A 107 6.66 -5.65 3.96
C HIS A 107 6.47 -4.84 5.25
N GLY A 108 7.31 -3.80 5.43
CA GLY A 108 7.18 -2.86 6.53
C GLY A 108 6.07 -1.84 6.33
N VAL A 109 5.84 -1.02 7.35
CA VAL A 109 4.86 0.07 7.31
C VAL A 109 5.14 1.03 6.16
N THR A 110 6.40 1.44 6.00
CA THR A 110 6.81 2.40 4.98
C THR A 110 6.61 1.88 3.57
N ASP A 111 6.89 0.59 3.34
CA ASP A 111 6.65 -0.06 2.05
C ASP A 111 5.17 -0.05 1.68
N TYR A 112 4.29 -0.44 2.62
CA TYR A 112 2.86 -0.43 2.33
C TYR A 112 2.33 0.99 2.12
N ASP A 113 2.82 1.98 2.86
CA ASP A 113 2.35 3.36 2.71
C ASP A 113 2.77 4.00 1.39
N THR A 114 3.92 3.61 0.89
CA THR A 114 4.50 4.17 -0.34
C THR A 114 4.23 3.35 -1.59
N SER A 115 3.77 2.10 -1.46
CA SER A 115 3.47 1.25 -2.61
C SER A 115 2.25 1.74 -3.39
N ALA A 116 2.25 1.44 -4.69
CA ALA A 116 1.11 1.67 -5.57
C ALA A 116 0.02 0.59 -5.44
N THR A 117 0.20 -0.43 -4.58
CA THR A 117 -0.83 -1.43 -4.33
C THR A 117 -1.99 -0.85 -3.54
N MET A 118 -3.19 -1.33 -3.85
CA MET A 118 -4.41 -0.90 -3.18
C MET A 118 -4.43 -1.33 -1.71
N ARG A 119 -5.04 -0.49 -0.90
CA ARG A 119 -5.36 -0.77 0.51
C ARG A 119 -6.76 -0.31 0.84
N ARG A 120 -7.49 -1.10 1.62
CA ARG A 120 -8.77 -0.69 2.18
C ARG A 120 -8.56 -0.23 3.61
N ILE A 121 -9.04 0.97 3.91
CA ILE A 121 -9.13 1.49 5.27
C ILE A 121 -10.53 1.22 5.79
N ILE A 122 -10.63 0.63 6.97
CA ILE A 122 -11.87 0.42 7.73
C ILE A 122 -11.72 1.20 9.02
N GLN A 123 -12.55 2.22 9.20
CA GLN A 123 -12.51 3.08 10.39
C GLN A 123 -13.66 2.77 11.32
N THR A 124 -13.32 2.53 12.58
CA THR A 124 -14.27 2.43 13.70
C THR A 124 -13.87 3.41 14.81
N PRO A 125 -14.73 3.72 15.78
CA PRO A 125 -14.37 4.67 16.85
C PRO A 125 -13.12 4.30 17.66
N GLY A 126 -12.86 3.01 17.86
CA GLY A 126 -11.75 2.52 18.69
C GLY A 126 -10.56 1.98 17.93
N MET A 127 -10.68 1.81 16.62
CA MET A 127 -9.62 1.17 15.82
C MET A 127 -9.78 1.52 14.34
N ILE A 128 -8.66 1.65 13.66
CA ILE A 128 -8.60 1.66 12.20
C ILE A 128 -7.85 0.39 11.76
N ALA A 129 -8.43 -0.32 10.80
CA ALA A 129 -7.80 -1.46 10.15
C ALA A 129 -7.42 -1.11 8.71
N PHE A 130 -6.18 -1.39 8.33
CA PHE A 130 -5.71 -1.36 6.96
C PHE A 130 -5.63 -2.80 6.45
N LEU A 131 -6.31 -3.08 5.35
CA LEU A 131 -6.20 -4.33 4.61
C LEU A 131 -5.38 -4.02 3.36
N PHE A 132 -4.25 -4.68 3.20
CA PHE A 132 -3.38 -4.49 2.04
C PHE A 132 -3.63 -5.61 1.03
N GLU A 133 -3.80 -5.25 -0.23
CA GLU A 133 -3.88 -6.22 -1.32
C GLU A 133 -2.57 -6.99 -1.45
N GLY A 134 -1.44 -6.28 -1.39
CA GLY A 134 -0.13 -6.91 -1.41
C GLY A 134 0.05 -7.88 -0.23
N TYR A 135 0.31 -9.16 -0.55
CA TYR A 135 0.58 -10.24 0.42
C TYR A 135 -0.57 -10.55 1.38
N ASN A 136 -1.79 -10.03 1.15
CA ASN A 136 -2.96 -10.22 2.02
C ASN A 136 -2.71 -9.87 3.50
N HIS A 137 -1.91 -8.84 3.75
CA HIS A 137 -1.61 -8.41 5.10
C HIS A 137 -2.64 -7.42 5.62
N TYR A 138 -2.66 -7.26 6.94
CA TYR A 138 -3.47 -6.26 7.61
C TYR A 138 -2.69 -5.57 8.73
N ARG A 139 -3.09 -4.35 9.05
CA ARG A 139 -2.52 -3.55 10.14
C ARG A 139 -3.65 -2.99 11.00
N GLN A 140 -3.48 -3.02 12.30
CA GLN A 140 -4.41 -2.44 13.26
C GLN A 140 -3.78 -1.20 13.90
N ILE A 141 -4.53 -0.11 13.97
CA ILE A 141 -4.17 1.12 14.63
C ILE A 141 -5.19 1.36 15.74
N PHE A 142 -4.76 1.28 16.98
CA PHE A 142 -5.63 1.42 18.14
C PHE A 142 -5.83 2.89 18.49
N LEU A 143 -7.09 3.30 18.67
CA LEU A 143 -7.51 4.68 18.96
C LEU A 143 -8.08 4.86 20.36
N ASP A 144 -7.99 3.84 21.21
CA ASP A 144 -8.59 3.79 22.55
C ASP A 144 -7.74 4.49 23.64
N GLY A 145 -6.70 5.20 23.24
CA GLY A 145 -5.83 5.95 24.15
C GLY A 145 -4.78 5.10 24.89
N ARG A 146 -4.65 3.83 24.53
CA ARG A 146 -3.57 3.00 25.08
C ARG A 146 -2.19 3.56 24.72
N PRO A 147 -1.19 3.42 25.61
CA PRO A 147 0.17 3.82 25.28
C PRO A 147 0.78 2.86 24.25
N LEU A 148 1.78 3.36 23.53
CA LEU A 148 2.61 2.51 22.68
C LEU A 148 3.40 1.54 23.56
N PRO A 149 3.20 0.22 23.44
CA PRO A 149 3.83 -0.73 24.35
C PRO A 149 5.33 -0.85 24.07
N THR A 150 6.06 -1.39 25.04
CA THR A 150 7.38 -1.96 24.77
C THR A 150 7.13 -3.34 24.15
N PRO A 151 7.48 -3.57 22.88
CA PRO A 151 7.16 -4.84 22.23
C PRO A 151 8.00 -5.96 22.81
N THR A 152 7.35 -7.08 23.04
CA THR A 152 8.02 -8.33 23.44
C THR A 152 8.32 -9.23 22.24
N GLN A 153 7.65 -8.98 21.11
CA GLN A 153 7.81 -9.73 19.86
C GLN A 153 7.70 -8.78 18.66
N PRO A 154 8.83 -8.39 18.05
CA PRO A 154 8.86 -7.56 16.88
C PRO A 154 8.17 -8.23 15.67
N SER A 155 7.58 -7.42 14.81
CA SER A 155 6.93 -7.87 13.57
C SER A 155 7.21 -6.91 12.41
N TYR A 156 6.86 -7.30 11.17
CA TYR A 156 7.05 -6.44 9.99
C TYR A 156 6.25 -5.15 10.07
N LEU A 157 5.02 -5.20 10.59
CA LEU A 157 4.14 -4.03 10.72
C LEU A 157 4.17 -3.39 12.11
N GLY A 158 4.91 -3.98 13.05
CA GLY A 158 5.04 -3.47 14.41
C GLY A 158 3.72 -3.39 15.15
N TYR A 159 3.65 -2.48 16.12
CA TYR A 159 2.47 -2.16 16.89
C TYR A 159 2.15 -0.68 16.72
N SER A 160 0.89 -0.36 16.40
CA SER A 160 0.49 1.00 16.05
C SER A 160 -0.60 1.53 16.99
N VAL A 161 -0.39 2.73 17.50
CA VAL A 161 -1.41 3.51 18.22
C VAL A 161 -1.67 4.81 17.48
N GLY A 162 -2.89 5.29 17.50
CA GLY A 162 -3.29 6.51 16.82
C GLY A 162 -4.07 7.46 17.73
N ARG A 163 -4.03 8.72 17.38
CA ARG A 163 -4.86 9.76 17.99
C ARG A 163 -5.24 10.82 16.96
N TRP A 164 -6.38 11.44 17.18
CA TRP A 164 -6.81 12.57 16.36
C TRP A 164 -6.25 13.89 16.91
N GLU A 165 -5.56 14.64 16.05
CA GLU A 165 -5.15 16.03 16.27
C GLU A 165 -5.96 16.92 15.30
N GLY A 166 -7.11 17.41 15.76
CA GLY A 166 -8.08 18.08 14.89
C GLY A 166 -8.60 17.14 13.81
N ASP A 167 -8.37 17.48 12.54
CA ASP A 167 -8.75 16.69 11.37
C ASP A 167 -7.59 15.81 10.85
N THR A 168 -6.54 15.61 11.63
CA THR A 168 -5.39 14.78 11.28
C THR A 168 -5.30 13.57 12.20
N LEU A 169 -5.28 12.38 11.63
CA LEU A 169 -4.92 11.17 12.35
C LEU A 169 -3.40 11.10 12.46
N VAL A 170 -2.90 11.06 13.68
CA VAL A 170 -1.47 10.84 13.98
C VAL A 170 -1.30 9.42 14.48
N VAL A 171 -0.44 8.67 13.83
CA VAL A 171 -0.12 7.27 14.17
C VAL A 171 1.34 7.18 14.59
N GLU A 172 1.60 6.43 15.63
CA GLU A 172 2.95 6.08 16.08
C GLU A 172 3.10 4.56 16.12
N THR A 173 4.19 4.06 15.54
CA THR A 173 4.48 2.64 15.43
C THR A 173 5.88 2.33 15.97
N ASN A 174 5.99 1.25 16.73
CA ASN A 174 7.25 0.66 17.17
C ASN A 174 7.22 -0.87 17.04
N GLY A 175 8.25 -1.55 17.50
CA GLY A 175 8.31 -3.02 17.49
C GLY A 175 8.45 -3.59 16.08
N LEU A 176 9.13 -2.86 15.22
CA LEU A 176 9.51 -3.37 13.90
C LEU A 176 10.65 -4.37 14.04
N ASN A 177 10.62 -5.45 13.26
CA ASN A 177 11.73 -6.40 13.22
C ASN A 177 12.91 -5.84 12.41
N THR A 178 14.10 -6.41 12.60
CA THR A 178 15.31 -5.98 11.90
C THR A 178 15.49 -6.62 10.53
N GLU A 179 14.62 -7.56 10.15
CA GLU A 179 14.64 -8.20 8.84
C GLU A 179 13.99 -7.32 7.77
N GLY A 180 13.10 -6.41 8.17
CA GLY A 180 12.44 -5.46 7.27
C GLY A 180 13.41 -4.42 6.73
N TRP A 181 13.04 -3.85 5.59
CA TRP A 181 13.68 -2.69 5.00
C TRP A 181 12.68 -1.54 4.97
N LEU A 182 13.16 -0.30 4.94
CA LEU A 182 12.26 0.86 4.88
C LEU A 182 11.74 1.13 3.46
N ASP A 183 12.41 0.59 2.45
CA ASP A 183 12.06 0.71 1.04
C ASP A 183 12.79 -0.36 0.21
N MET A 184 12.45 -0.45 -1.08
CA MET A 184 13.05 -1.43 -2.00
C MET A 184 14.56 -1.21 -2.23
N HIS A 185 15.06 0.01 -2.10
CA HIS A 185 16.49 0.32 -2.24
C HIS A 185 17.31 -0.09 -1.01
N GLY A 186 16.63 -0.40 0.09
CA GLY A 186 17.28 -1.03 1.22
C GLY A 186 17.75 -0.09 2.32
N HIS A 187 17.08 1.04 2.52
CA HIS A 187 17.29 1.81 3.72
C HIS A 187 17.07 0.92 4.96
N PRO A 188 18.07 0.81 5.86
CA PRO A 188 17.96 -0.10 6.99
C PRO A 188 17.03 0.41 8.08
N GLN A 189 16.46 -0.53 8.82
CA GLN A 189 15.78 -0.27 10.09
C GLN A 189 16.39 -1.11 11.20
N THR A 190 16.23 -0.65 12.45
CA THR A 190 16.68 -1.34 13.65
C THR A 190 15.53 -1.58 14.61
N GLU A 191 15.78 -2.25 15.72
CA GLU A 191 14.79 -2.39 16.80
C GLU A 191 14.39 -1.05 17.43
N SER A 192 15.21 -0.01 17.25
CA SER A 192 14.93 1.34 17.74
C SER A 192 14.01 2.13 16.79
N THR A 193 13.74 1.61 15.60
CA THR A 193 12.93 2.32 14.61
C THR A 193 11.54 2.64 15.15
N ARG A 194 11.17 3.90 15.00
CA ARG A 194 9.82 4.42 15.23
C ARG A 194 9.34 5.08 13.95
N ILE A 195 8.10 4.81 13.59
CA ILE A 195 7.47 5.44 12.44
C ILE A 195 6.33 6.31 12.95
N LYS A 196 6.30 7.54 12.48
CA LYS A 196 5.20 8.47 12.73
C LYS A 196 4.56 8.84 11.42
N GLU A 197 3.25 8.68 11.36
CA GLU A 197 2.44 8.99 10.19
C GLU A 197 1.40 10.04 10.54
N ARG A 198 1.07 10.89 9.59
CA ARG A 198 0.03 11.91 9.72
C ARG A 198 -0.86 11.86 8.49
N PHE A 199 -2.07 11.35 8.67
CA PHE A 199 -3.08 11.24 7.62
C PHE A 199 -4.05 12.40 7.71
N ARG A 200 -4.18 13.19 6.67
CA ARG A 200 -5.14 14.27 6.56
C ARG A 200 -5.98 14.09 5.30
N ARG A 201 -7.25 13.74 5.45
CA ARG A 201 -8.16 13.70 4.32
C ARG A 201 -8.52 15.13 3.91
N ARG A 202 -8.00 15.58 2.77
CA ARG A 202 -8.15 16.96 2.28
C ARG A 202 -9.51 17.19 1.65
N ASP A 203 -9.96 16.24 0.86
CA ASP A 203 -11.22 16.19 0.15
C ASP A 203 -11.70 14.75 0.04
N PHE A 204 -12.76 14.49 -0.77
CA PHE A 204 -13.29 13.14 -0.90
C PHE A 204 -12.26 12.14 -1.41
N GLY A 205 -11.49 12.54 -2.41
CA GLY A 205 -10.59 11.68 -3.17
C GLY A 205 -9.14 11.66 -2.72
N HIS A 206 -8.72 12.49 -1.75
CA HIS A 206 -7.29 12.62 -1.47
C HIS A 206 -6.99 12.65 0.03
N ILE A 207 -5.99 11.87 0.42
CA ILE A 207 -5.35 11.90 1.74
C ILE A 207 -3.92 12.38 1.56
N ASP A 208 -3.54 13.46 2.25
CA ASP A 208 -2.14 13.85 2.41
C ASP A 208 -1.55 13.00 3.53
N LEU A 209 -0.45 12.30 3.26
CA LEU A 209 0.28 11.47 4.21
C LEU A 209 1.68 12.03 4.39
N GLN A 210 2.02 12.36 5.63
CA GLN A 210 3.40 12.63 6.04
C GLN A 210 3.92 11.41 6.80
N LEU A 211 5.07 10.91 6.37
CA LEU A 211 5.75 9.75 6.91
C LEU A 211 7.10 10.19 7.47
N ILE A 212 7.38 9.86 8.73
CA ILE A 212 8.62 10.19 9.43
C ILE A 212 9.19 8.93 10.04
N VAL A 213 10.45 8.66 9.75
CA VAL A 213 11.26 7.60 10.34
C VAL A 213 12.18 8.23 11.37
N ASP A 214 12.14 7.72 12.60
CA ASP A 214 13.03 8.07 13.70
C ASP A 214 13.73 6.79 14.19
N ASP A 215 14.99 6.66 13.85
CA ASP A 215 15.83 5.52 14.24
C ASP A 215 17.25 6.02 14.55
N PRO A 216 17.50 6.41 15.80
CA PRO A 216 18.79 6.99 16.22
C PRO A 216 19.96 6.00 16.13
N ALA A 217 19.69 4.70 15.97
CA ALA A 217 20.74 3.71 15.77
C ALA A 217 21.20 3.62 14.30
N ALA A 218 20.39 4.10 13.36
CA ALA A 218 20.70 4.09 11.92
C ALA A 218 20.87 5.48 11.30
N TYR A 219 20.21 6.50 11.85
CA TYR A 219 20.15 7.86 11.30
C TYR A 219 20.49 8.92 12.32
N SER A 220 21.18 9.98 11.91
CA SER A 220 21.61 11.06 12.80
C SER A 220 20.48 12.02 13.22
N LYS A 221 19.34 11.96 12.55
CA LYS A 221 18.11 12.72 12.85
C LYS A 221 16.91 12.07 12.19
N PRO A 222 15.68 12.36 12.65
CA PRO A 222 14.46 11.93 11.94
C PRO A 222 14.44 12.44 10.50
N TRP A 223 13.88 11.63 9.60
CA TRP A 223 13.75 11.92 8.18
C TRP A 223 12.50 11.25 7.61
N GLY A 224 12.16 11.50 6.37
CA GLY A 224 11.00 10.88 5.74
C GLY A 224 10.49 11.67 4.57
N THR A 225 9.23 11.45 4.21
CA THR A 225 8.62 12.02 3.01
C THR A 225 7.19 12.46 3.27
N SER A 226 6.63 13.16 2.28
CA SER A 226 5.20 13.45 2.20
C SER A 226 4.70 13.01 0.83
N LEU A 227 3.58 12.30 0.84
CA LEU A 227 2.97 11.75 -0.35
C LEU A 227 1.45 11.92 -0.30
N ARG A 228 0.78 11.56 -1.37
CA ARG A 228 -0.67 11.58 -1.47
C ARG A 228 -1.18 10.17 -1.69
N LEU A 229 -2.29 9.85 -1.05
CA LEU A 229 -3.09 8.68 -1.40
C LEU A 229 -4.32 9.16 -2.17
N ASP A 230 -4.59 8.50 -3.28
CA ASP A 230 -5.76 8.74 -4.11
C ASP A 230 -6.82 7.69 -3.82
N TYR A 231 -8.07 8.14 -3.71
CA TYR A 231 -9.22 7.25 -3.57
C TYR A 231 -9.44 6.47 -4.85
N VAL A 232 -9.66 5.17 -4.73
CA VAL A 232 -9.95 4.28 -5.87
C VAL A 232 -11.44 3.93 -5.82
N PRO A 233 -12.28 4.63 -6.61
CA PRO A 233 -13.70 4.38 -6.64
C PRO A 233 -14.03 3.15 -7.49
N ASP A 234 -15.16 2.51 -7.15
CA ASP A 234 -15.77 1.45 -7.95
C ASP A 234 -14.86 0.22 -8.16
N GLU A 235 -13.94 -0.01 -7.19
CA GLU A 235 -13.00 -1.12 -7.18
C GLU A 235 -13.08 -1.90 -5.87
N GLU A 236 -12.54 -3.12 -5.89
CA GLU A 236 -12.40 -3.97 -4.71
C GLU A 236 -10.97 -4.49 -4.59
N LEU A 237 -10.57 -4.87 -3.36
CA LEU A 237 -9.27 -5.51 -3.16
C LEU A 237 -9.28 -6.91 -3.77
N MET A 238 -8.20 -7.23 -4.46
CA MET A 238 -7.95 -8.58 -4.96
C MET A 238 -7.13 -9.39 -3.96
N GLU A 239 -7.27 -10.69 -4.02
CA GLU A 239 -6.36 -11.59 -3.34
C GLU A 239 -5.03 -11.61 -4.11
N SER A 240 -3.95 -11.19 -3.45
CA SER A 240 -2.60 -11.26 -3.98
C SER A 240 -1.76 -12.23 -3.14
N ILE A 241 -1.60 -13.44 -3.64
CA ILE A 241 -0.81 -14.47 -2.99
C ILE A 241 0.62 -14.38 -3.51
N CYS A 242 1.59 -14.21 -2.60
CA CYS A 242 2.99 -14.36 -2.94
C CYS A 242 3.30 -15.84 -3.11
N GLU A 243 3.63 -16.25 -4.31
CA GLU A 243 4.10 -17.59 -4.57
C GLU A 243 5.54 -17.75 -4.04
N ASN A 244 5.74 -18.79 -3.26
CA ASN A 244 7.04 -19.08 -2.68
C ASN A 244 8.01 -19.44 -3.82
N GLU A 245 9.22 -18.87 -3.81
CA GLU A 245 10.31 -19.11 -4.77
C GLU A 245 10.68 -20.59 -5.02
N LYS A 246 10.13 -21.53 -4.27
CA LYS A 246 10.28 -22.95 -4.57
C LYS A 246 9.93 -23.30 -6.02
N ASP A 247 9.02 -22.54 -6.61
CA ASP A 247 8.60 -22.73 -8.00
C ASP A 247 9.36 -21.87 -9.00
N PHE A 248 10.19 -20.93 -8.53
CA PHE A 248 11.00 -20.07 -9.38
C PHE A 248 11.86 -20.83 -10.42
N PRO A 249 12.46 -22.01 -10.10
CA PRO A 249 13.14 -22.81 -11.09
C PRO A 249 12.26 -23.25 -12.27
N HIS A 250 10.95 -23.36 -12.08
CA HIS A 250 10.01 -23.70 -13.16
C HIS A 250 9.76 -22.49 -14.08
N LEU A 251 9.84 -21.26 -13.55
CA LEU A 251 9.63 -20.05 -14.31
C LEU A 251 10.84 -19.63 -15.14
N VAL A 252 12.04 -19.93 -14.67
CA VAL A 252 13.30 -19.53 -15.36
C VAL A 252 13.89 -20.63 -16.24
N GLY A 253 13.24 -21.78 -16.37
CA GLY A 253 13.61 -22.87 -17.26
C GLY A 253 15.04 -23.36 -17.02
N LYS A 254 15.19 -24.41 -16.21
CA LYS A 254 16.40 -25.23 -16.20
C LYS A 254 16.27 -26.38 -17.15
#